data_0525b2bcfe9cc9acd6d40026dcc122ba
#
_entry.id   0525b2bcfe9cc9acd6d40026dcc122ba
#
_cell.length_a   1.000
_cell.length_b   1.000
_cell.length_c   1.000
_cell.angle_alpha   90.00
_cell.angle_beta   90.00
_cell.angle_gamma   90.00
#
_symmetry.space_group_name_H-M   'P 1'
#
loop_
_entity.id
_entity.type
_entity.pdbx_description
1 polymer ?
#
loop_
_entity_poly.entity_id
_entity_poly.type
_entity_poly.pdbx_seq_one_letter_code
_entity_poly.pdbx_strand_id
1 'polypeptide(L)'
;GGEKMKELLGDSGKVAIMYNPGQTNLEERVAGYKQAFEGTGIEIIEEVDTKQDSVIAAQNIAAVLQKHPDLNGIVCVDATGGTAAATAVREAGRTGDVKIIAMDRSNEILEAIEDGIISASVAQQTALMPYYATQLLINLNNSKVEITSDNAAAGVLGVPGYIDTGAIIV
;
A
#
# COMPACT_ATOMS: atom_id res chain seq x y z
N GLY A 1 -1.21 -3.80 6.63
CA GLY A 1 -2.07 -2.60 6.58
C GLY A 1 -3.52 -2.94 6.94
N GLY A 2 -4.09 -4.00 6.35
CA GLY A 2 -5.48 -4.43 6.66
C GLY A 2 -5.66 -4.78 8.12
N GLU A 3 -4.75 -5.54 8.72
CA GLU A 3 -4.80 -5.88 10.15
C GLU A 3 -4.72 -4.61 11.03
N LYS A 4 -3.90 -3.63 10.63
CA LYS A 4 -3.83 -2.36 11.35
C LYS A 4 -5.12 -1.56 11.24
N MET A 5 -5.79 -1.55 10.07
CA MET A 5 -7.09 -0.91 9.92
C MET A 5 -8.16 -1.58 10.80
N LYS A 6 -8.18 -2.91 10.89
CA LYS A 6 -9.07 -3.65 11.81
C LYS A 6 -8.86 -3.24 13.27
N GLU A 7 -7.60 -3.20 13.71
CA GLU A 7 -7.24 -2.73 15.05
C GLU A 7 -7.78 -1.32 15.33
N LEU A 8 -7.67 -0.41 14.36
CA LEU A 8 -8.12 0.99 14.50
C LEU A 8 -9.64 1.15 14.50
N LEU A 9 -10.36 0.31 13.77
CA LEU A 9 -11.82 0.39 13.61
C LEU A 9 -12.59 -0.55 14.54
N GLY A 10 -11.92 -1.49 15.21
CA GLY A 10 -12.59 -2.50 16.06
C GLY A 10 -13.43 -3.49 15.25
N ASP A 11 -12.90 -3.97 14.14
CA ASP A 11 -13.49 -4.97 13.23
C ASP A 11 -14.82 -4.58 12.56
N SER A 12 -15.20 -3.30 12.53
CA SER A 12 -16.40 -2.83 11.83
C SER A 12 -16.27 -1.39 11.36
N GLY A 13 -16.84 -1.06 10.21
CA GLY A 13 -16.83 0.28 9.66
C GLY A 13 -16.84 0.33 8.13
N LYS A 14 -16.86 1.53 7.57
CA LYS A 14 -16.85 1.79 6.13
C LYS A 14 -15.51 2.34 5.70
N VAL A 15 -14.91 1.73 4.70
CA VAL A 15 -13.56 2.03 4.22
C VAL A 15 -13.59 2.35 2.73
N ALA A 16 -12.83 3.36 2.31
CA ALA A 16 -12.49 3.60 0.92
C ALA A 16 -11.05 3.12 0.63
N ILE A 17 -10.83 2.51 -0.53
CA ILE A 17 -9.48 2.13 -1.00
C ILE A 17 -9.04 3.08 -2.11
N MET A 18 -7.85 3.67 -1.96
CA MET A 18 -7.24 4.55 -2.96
C MET A 18 -6.09 3.84 -3.67
N TYR A 19 -6.14 3.77 -4.98
CA TYR A 19 -5.09 3.19 -5.83
C TYR A 19 -5.22 3.64 -7.28
N ASN A 20 -4.22 3.33 -8.09
CA ASN A 20 -4.30 3.51 -9.54
C ASN A 20 -4.58 2.15 -10.21
N PRO A 21 -5.79 1.92 -10.77
CA PRO A 21 -6.17 0.65 -11.38
C PRO A 21 -5.30 0.25 -12.57
N GLY A 22 -5.21 -1.07 -12.83
CA GLY A 22 -4.49 -1.62 -13.98
C GLY A 22 -3.00 -1.92 -13.73
N GLN A 23 -2.51 -1.75 -12.49
CA GLN A 23 -1.18 -2.15 -12.09
C GLN A 23 -1.25 -3.40 -11.20
N THR A 24 -0.69 -4.52 -11.66
CA THR A 24 -0.77 -5.82 -10.99
C THR A 24 -0.37 -5.77 -9.51
N ASN A 25 0.71 -5.08 -9.20
CA ASN A 25 1.20 -4.94 -7.82
C ASN A 25 0.25 -4.15 -6.92
N LEU A 26 -0.51 -3.19 -7.45
CA LEU A 26 -1.49 -2.43 -6.70
C LEU A 26 -2.78 -3.24 -6.54
N GLU A 27 -3.21 -3.96 -7.57
CA GLU A 27 -4.34 -4.89 -7.51
C GLU A 27 -4.11 -6.00 -6.46
N GLU A 28 -2.89 -6.53 -6.36
CA GLU A 28 -2.52 -7.51 -5.32
C GLU A 28 -2.62 -6.91 -3.91
N ARG A 29 -2.22 -5.64 -3.72
CA ARG A 29 -2.37 -4.95 -2.43
C ARG A 29 -3.84 -4.73 -2.08
N VAL A 30 -4.67 -4.32 -3.06
CA VAL A 30 -6.13 -4.21 -2.88
C VAL A 30 -6.72 -5.55 -2.49
N ALA A 31 -6.33 -6.64 -3.16
CA ALA A 31 -6.76 -7.99 -2.81
C ALA A 31 -6.37 -8.37 -1.37
N GLY A 32 -5.16 -7.99 -0.93
CA GLY A 32 -4.71 -8.20 0.45
C GLY A 32 -5.57 -7.47 1.48
N TYR A 33 -6.01 -6.25 1.22
CA TYR A 33 -6.96 -5.54 2.09
C TYR A 33 -8.33 -6.22 2.09
N LYS A 34 -8.86 -6.60 0.92
CA LYS A 34 -10.13 -7.35 0.81
C LYS A 34 -10.08 -8.64 1.63
N GLN A 35 -8.99 -9.40 1.49
CA GLN A 35 -8.77 -10.63 2.26
C GLN A 35 -8.69 -10.36 3.78
N ALA A 36 -8.00 -9.30 4.21
CA ALA A 36 -7.90 -8.95 5.63
C ALA A 36 -9.26 -8.59 6.24
N PHE A 37 -10.19 -8.06 5.45
CA PHE A 37 -11.52 -7.66 5.93
C PHE A 37 -12.55 -8.79 5.83
N GLU A 38 -12.23 -9.93 5.22
CA GLU A 38 -13.12 -11.09 5.16
C GLU A 38 -13.52 -11.56 6.56
N GLY A 39 -14.82 -11.79 6.76
CA GLY A 39 -15.35 -12.25 8.05
C GLY A 39 -15.44 -11.16 9.13
N THR A 40 -15.14 -9.90 8.81
CA THR A 40 -15.33 -8.73 9.68
C THR A 40 -16.57 -7.95 9.28
N GLY A 41 -16.93 -6.92 10.06
CA GLY A 41 -17.96 -5.94 9.71
C GLY A 41 -17.41 -4.71 8.97
N ILE A 42 -16.19 -4.80 8.41
CA ILE A 42 -15.60 -3.72 7.62
C ILE A 42 -16.06 -3.85 6.16
N GLU A 43 -16.71 -2.82 5.65
CA GLU A 43 -17.19 -2.75 4.27
C GLU A 43 -16.30 -1.83 3.43
N ILE A 44 -15.81 -2.30 2.30
CA ILE A 44 -15.18 -1.45 1.28
C ILE A 44 -16.31 -0.86 0.44
N ILE A 45 -16.57 0.43 0.61
CA ILE A 45 -17.70 1.10 -0.03
C ILE A 45 -17.34 1.87 -1.30
N GLU A 46 -16.07 2.22 -1.48
CA GLU A 46 -15.57 2.92 -2.66
C GLU A 46 -14.14 2.50 -2.99
N GLU A 47 -13.87 2.36 -4.27
CA GLU A 47 -12.52 2.24 -4.83
C GLU A 47 -12.21 3.54 -5.59
N VAL A 48 -11.21 4.27 -5.12
CA VAL A 48 -10.89 5.63 -5.57
C VAL A 48 -9.63 5.62 -6.41
N ASP A 49 -9.78 5.99 -7.68
CA ASP A 49 -8.65 6.10 -8.60
C ASP A 49 -7.82 7.34 -8.28
N THR A 50 -6.53 7.15 -7.97
CA THR A 50 -5.58 8.23 -7.67
C THR A 50 -5.08 8.93 -8.94
N LYS A 51 -5.20 8.32 -10.11
CA LYS A 51 -4.63 8.78 -11.39
C LYS A 51 -3.12 9.04 -11.30
N GLN A 52 -2.45 8.61 -10.25
CA GLN A 52 -1.06 8.97 -9.91
C GLN A 52 -0.84 10.50 -9.83
N ASP A 53 -1.89 11.24 -9.49
CA ASP A 53 -1.89 12.69 -9.33
C ASP A 53 -2.50 13.05 -7.98
N SER A 54 -1.72 13.69 -7.11
CA SER A 54 -2.14 14.00 -5.73
C SER A 54 -3.29 14.99 -5.68
N VAL A 55 -3.41 15.90 -6.63
CA VAL A 55 -4.50 16.88 -6.68
C VAL A 55 -5.80 16.21 -7.08
N ILE A 56 -5.76 15.39 -8.15
CA ILE A 56 -6.93 14.62 -8.60
C ILE A 56 -7.35 13.62 -7.52
N ALA A 57 -6.41 12.92 -6.90
CA ALA A 57 -6.67 11.99 -5.81
C ALA A 57 -7.35 12.68 -4.62
N ALA A 58 -6.88 13.88 -4.22
CA ALA A 58 -7.49 14.65 -3.15
C ALA A 58 -8.92 15.10 -3.50
N GLN A 59 -9.17 15.52 -4.72
CA GLN A 59 -10.51 15.87 -5.19
C GLN A 59 -11.44 14.65 -5.19
N ASN A 60 -10.97 13.50 -5.67
CA ASN A 60 -11.75 12.28 -5.73
C ASN A 60 -12.14 11.80 -4.31
N ILE A 61 -11.18 11.77 -3.37
CA ILE A 61 -11.50 11.33 -2.00
C ILE A 61 -12.33 12.37 -1.24
N ALA A 62 -12.17 13.67 -1.52
CA ALA A 62 -13.04 14.70 -0.95
C ALA A 62 -14.51 14.51 -1.37
N ALA A 63 -14.77 14.12 -2.63
CA ALA A 63 -16.09 13.78 -3.10
C ALA A 63 -16.66 12.54 -2.38
N VAL A 64 -15.84 11.53 -2.11
CA VAL A 64 -16.23 10.34 -1.33
C VAL A 64 -16.56 10.71 0.11
N LEU A 65 -15.77 11.56 0.76
CA LEU A 65 -16.05 12.05 2.12
C LEU A 65 -17.38 12.81 2.22
N GLN A 66 -17.74 13.57 1.18
CA GLN A 66 -19.04 14.27 1.10
C GLN A 66 -20.19 13.30 0.86
N LYS A 67 -20.00 12.32 -0.02
CA LYS A 67 -21.01 11.30 -0.36
C LYS A 67 -21.27 10.34 0.81
N HIS A 68 -20.25 10.05 1.61
CA HIS A 68 -20.27 9.09 2.71
C HIS A 68 -19.83 9.74 4.03
N PRO A 69 -20.72 10.49 4.69
CA PRO A 69 -20.40 11.13 5.97
C PRO A 69 -20.09 10.13 7.09
N ASP A 70 -20.46 8.87 6.91
CA ASP A 70 -20.21 7.74 7.80
C ASP A 70 -18.96 6.91 7.43
N LEU A 71 -18.11 7.39 6.50
CA LEU A 71 -16.83 6.78 6.19
C LEU A 71 -15.90 6.84 7.42
N ASN A 72 -15.35 5.69 7.83
CA ASN A 72 -14.51 5.58 9.03
C ASN A 72 -13.02 5.38 8.70
N GLY A 73 -12.71 4.89 7.50
CA GLY A 73 -11.34 4.59 7.13
C GLY A 73 -11.03 4.84 5.66
N ILE A 74 -9.76 5.14 5.40
CA ILE A 74 -9.20 5.23 4.05
C ILE A 74 -7.91 4.41 4.05
N VAL A 75 -7.78 3.49 3.09
CA VAL A 75 -6.54 2.76 2.87
C VAL A 75 -5.96 3.14 1.52
N CYS A 76 -4.66 3.45 1.50
CA CYS A 76 -3.95 3.87 0.32
C CYS A 76 -2.90 2.81 -0.02
N VAL A 77 -2.91 2.31 -1.25
CA VAL A 77 -1.99 1.24 -1.67
C VAL A 77 -0.85 1.73 -2.57
N ASP A 78 -0.83 3.04 -2.83
CA ASP A 78 0.26 3.74 -3.51
C ASP A 78 0.71 4.98 -2.72
N ALA A 79 1.87 5.55 -3.11
CA ALA A 79 2.44 6.72 -2.44
C ALA A 79 1.60 8.00 -2.61
N THR A 80 0.83 8.11 -3.69
CA THR A 80 0.02 9.30 -4.02
C THR A 80 -1.19 9.41 -3.11
N GLY A 81 -1.83 8.29 -2.79
CA GLY A 81 -3.08 8.25 -2.03
C GLY A 81 -2.94 8.80 -0.61
N GLY A 82 -1.83 8.54 0.08
CA GLY A 82 -1.64 8.91 1.48
C GLY A 82 -1.67 10.42 1.72
N THR A 83 -0.90 11.19 0.95
CA THR A 83 -0.87 12.66 1.05
C THR A 83 -2.18 13.30 0.60
N ALA A 84 -2.81 12.73 -0.44
CA ALA A 84 -4.12 13.15 -0.94
C ALA A 84 -5.21 12.94 0.12
N ALA A 85 -5.26 11.76 0.74
CA ALA A 85 -6.22 11.46 1.81
C ALA A 85 -6.02 12.38 3.02
N ALA A 86 -4.77 12.60 3.45
CA ALA A 86 -4.46 13.50 4.57
C ALA A 86 -4.96 14.92 4.31
N THR A 87 -4.74 15.43 3.10
CA THR A 87 -5.21 16.76 2.69
C THR A 87 -6.73 16.86 2.75
N ALA A 88 -7.43 15.92 2.10
CA ALA A 88 -8.89 15.92 2.02
C ALA A 88 -9.55 15.75 3.39
N VAL A 89 -9.04 14.85 4.24
CA VAL A 89 -9.58 14.62 5.59
C VAL A 89 -9.38 15.85 6.48
N ARG A 90 -8.21 16.51 6.38
CA ARG A 90 -7.93 17.75 7.10
C ARG A 90 -8.86 18.88 6.66
N GLU A 91 -9.04 19.08 5.34
CA GLU A 91 -9.91 20.12 4.79
C GLU A 91 -11.38 19.87 5.12
N ALA A 92 -11.79 18.61 5.20
CA ALA A 92 -13.14 18.22 5.64
C ALA A 92 -13.36 18.35 7.16
N GLY A 93 -12.32 18.68 7.94
CA GLY A 93 -12.40 18.77 9.40
C GLY A 93 -12.63 17.42 10.09
N ARG A 94 -12.23 16.31 9.45
CA ARG A 94 -12.47 14.95 9.94
C ARG A 94 -11.20 14.23 10.45
N THR A 95 -10.18 15.03 10.79
CA THR A 95 -8.95 14.51 11.42
C THR A 95 -9.28 13.79 12.71
N GLY A 96 -8.81 12.56 12.85
CA GLY A 96 -9.08 11.69 13.99
C GLY A 96 -10.37 10.85 13.87
N ASP A 97 -11.40 11.34 13.15
CA ASP A 97 -12.63 10.58 12.90
C ASP A 97 -12.45 9.54 11.80
N VAL A 98 -11.75 9.91 10.73
CA VAL A 98 -11.40 9.01 9.62
C VAL A 98 -9.97 8.51 9.82
N LYS A 99 -9.82 7.19 9.96
CA LYS A 99 -8.51 6.55 10.08
C LYS A 99 -7.87 6.37 8.71
N ILE A 100 -6.61 6.76 8.56
CA ILE A 100 -5.89 6.63 7.30
C ILE A 100 -4.72 5.66 7.47
N ILE A 101 -4.68 4.63 6.62
CA ILE A 101 -3.48 3.81 6.42
C ILE A 101 -2.87 4.21 5.08
N ALA A 102 -1.69 4.82 5.15
CA ALA A 102 -0.94 5.25 3.97
C ALA A 102 0.02 4.15 3.46
N MET A 103 0.71 4.46 2.37
CA MET A 103 1.80 3.66 1.81
C MET A 103 3.06 4.50 1.74
N ASP A 104 4.20 3.84 1.98
CA ASP A 104 5.54 4.40 1.97
C ASP A 104 5.82 5.39 3.14
N ARG A 105 6.93 6.13 3.08
CA ARG A 105 7.42 6.97 4.16
C ARG A 105 8.11 8.23 3.65
N SER A 106 7.43 8.97 2.76
CA SER A 106 7.91 10.32 2.41
C SER A 106 7.84 11.23 3.63
N ASN A 107 8.56 12.36 3.60
CA ASN A 107 8.54 13.30 4.71
C ASN A 107 7.11 13.78 5.01
N GLU A 108 6.32 14.04 3.97
CA GLU A 108 4.93 14.47 4.10
C GLU A 108 4.04 13.43 4.80
N ILE A 109 4.28 12.14 4.54
CA ILE A 109 3.57 11.05 5.23
C ILE A 109 3.97 11.00 6.71
N LEU A 110 5.28 11.09 6.99
CA LEU A 110 5.78 11.05 8.38
C LEU A 110 5.29 12.26 9.19
N GLU A 111 5.33 13.46 8.62
CA GLU A 111 4.78 14.67 9.24
C GLU A 111 3.27 14.53 9.49
N ALA A 112 2.51 13.98 8.54
CA ALA A 112 1.08 13.75 8.72
C ALA A 112 0.76 12.67 9.78
N ILE A 113 1.67 11.72 10.03
CA ILE A 113 1.56 10.78 11.15
C ILE A 113 1.83 11.50 12.47
N GLU A 114 2.90 12.31 12.55
CA GLU A 114 3.22 13.10 13.74
C GLU A 114 2.10 14.08 14.10
N ASP A 115 1.45 14.67 13.11
CA ASP A 115 0.29 15.57 13.27
C ASP A 115 -1.01 14.81 13.62
N GLY A 116 -0.99 13.47 13.64
CA GLY A 116 -2.16 12.64 13.95
C GLY A 116 -3.24 12.61 12.85
N ILE A 117 -2.91 13.04 11.63
CA ILE A 117 -3.82 13.01 10.46
C ILE A 117 -3.83 11.61 9.85
N ILE A 118 -2.64 11.04 9.62
CA ILE A 118 -2.46 9.66 9.18
C ILE A 118 -2.28 8.77 10.40
N SER A 119 -3.01 7.67 10.46
CA SER A 119 -2.97 6.76 11.62
C SER A 119 -1.77 5.82 11.60
N ALA A 120 -1.34 5.41 10.42
CA ALA A 120 -0.15 4.60 10.19
C ALA A 120 0.20 4.54 8.69
N SER A 121 1.40 4.08 8.36
CA SER A 121 1.79 3.82 6.97
C SER A 121 2.47 2.46 6.83
N VAL A 122 2.23 1.78 5.71
CA VAL A 122 2.94 0.55 5.31
C VAL A 122 4.17 0.95 4.52
N ALA A 123 5.34 0.84 5.14
CA ALA A 123 6.60 1.21 4.52
C ALA A 123 7.32 0.00 3.95
N GLN A 124 7.66 0.04 2.66
CA GLN A 124 8.48 -0.96 1.97
C GLN A 124 9.95 -0.75 2.32
N GLN A 125 10.73 -1.83 2.34
CA GLN A 125 12.18 -1.77 2.53
C GLN A 125 12.88 -1.52 1.19
N THR A 126 12.65 -0.34 0.62
CA THR A 126 13.07 0.03 -0.73
C THR A 126 14.59 -0.04 -0.96
N ALA A 127 15.41 0.11 0.08
CA ALA A 127 16.86 -0.02 -0.01
C ALA A 127 17.31 -1.48 -0.20
N LEU A 128 16.56 -2.45 0.33
CA LEU A 128 16.90 -3.87 0.20
C LEU A 128 16.59 -4.43 -1.20
N MET A 129 15.58 -3.88 -1.89
CA MET A 129 15.19 -4.34 -3.22
C MET A 129 16.35 -4.23 -4.23
N PRO A 130 16.95 -3.06 -4.50
CA PRO A 130 18.07 -2.94 -5.42
C PRO A 130 19.35 -3.63 -4.88
N TYR A 131 19.53 -3.69 -3.55
CA TYR A 131 20.65 -4.42 -2.97
C TYR A 131 20.61 -5.90 -3.36
N TYR A 132 19.50 -6.59 -3.09
CA TYR A 132 19.38 -8.01 -3.44
C TYR A 132 19.36 -8.22 -4.96
N ALA A 133 18.69 -7.36 -5.73
CA ALA A 133 18.70 -7.45 -7.18
C ALA A 133 20.13 -7.36 -7.73
N THR A 134 20.93 -6.43 -7.22
CA THR A 134 22.34 -6.28 -7.62
C THR A 134 23.17 -7.51 -7.22
N GLN A 135 23.01 -8.03 -6.00
CA GLN A 135 23.71 -9.24 -5.57
C GLN A 135 23.36 -10.45 -6.45
N LEU A 136 22.08 -10.61 -6.79
CA LEU A 136 21.64 -11.69 -7.70
C LEU A 136 22.26 -11.57 -9.09
N LEU A 137 22.30 -10.36 -9.67
CA LEU A 137 22.93 -10.12 -10.96
C LEU A 137 24.43 -10.40 -10.94
N ILE A 138 25.14 -10.01 -9.87
CA ILE A 138 26.55 -10.31 -9.67
C ILE A 138 26.76 -11.83 -9.58
N ASN A 139 25.92 -12.52 -8.79
CA ASN A 139 26.02 -13.97 -8.65
C ASN A 139 25.76 -14.69 -9.98
N LEU A 140 24.72 -14.31 -10.71
CA LEU A 140 24.43 -14.86 -12.04
C LEU A 140 25.56 -14.64 -13.03
N ASN A 141 26.21 -13.47 -12.99
CA ASN A 141 27.32 -13.17 -13.87
C ASN A 141 28.62 -13.98 -13.53
N ASN A 142 28.86 -14.22 -12.25
CA ASN A 142 30.09 -14.83 -11.75
C ASN A 142 29.98 -16.35 -11.55
N SER A 143 28.79 -16.89 -11.31
CA SER A 143 28.56 -18.31 -11.01
C SER A 143 27.85 -19.00 -12.19
N LYS A 144 28.59 -19.19 -13.28
CA LYS A 144 28.15 -19.98 -14.43
C LYS A 144 28.30 -21.46 -14.17
N VAL A 145 27.53 -22.01 -13.24
CA VAL A 145 27.53 -23.45 -12.99
C VAL A 145 26.59 -24.12 -13.98
N GLU A 146 27.13 -24.77 -14.99
CA GLU A 146 26.36 -25.63 -15.89
C GLU A 146 26.07 -26.95 -15.19
N ILE A 147 24.87 -27.14 -14.71
CA ILE A 147 24.38 -28.39 -14.14
C ILE A 147 23.77 -29.26 -15.23
N THR A 148 23.19 -28.63 -16.25
CA THR A 148 22.65 -29.26 -17.45
C THR A 148 23.06 -28.41 -18.67
N SER A 149 22.86 -28.95 -19.88
CA SER A 149 23.07 -28.20 -21.15
C SER A 149 22.14 -26.97 -21.30
N ASP A 150 21.02 -26.96 -20.57
CA ASP A 150 20.09 -25.83 -20.46
C ASP A 150 19.46 -25.81 -19.07
N ASN A 151 20.08 -25.07 -18.17
CA ASN A 151 19.65 -24.96 -16.78
C ASN A 151 18.23 -24.36 -16.68
N ALA A 152 17.88 -23.38 -17.53
CA ALA A 152 16.59 -22.74 -17.49
C ALA A 152 15.45 -23.70 -17.86
N ALA A 153 15.63 -24.45 -18.96
CA ALA A 153 14.68 -25.48 -19.37
C ALA A 153 14.52 -26.61 -18.35
N ALA A 154 15.61 -26.92 -17.62
CA ALA A 154 15.62 -27.93 -16.54
C ALA A 154 15.04 -27.40 -15.21
N GLY A 155 14.62 -26.14 -15.13
CA GLY A 155 14.12 -25.53 -13.90
C GLY A 155 15.21 -25.26 -12.85
N VAL A 156 16.47 -25.31 -13.24
CA VAL A 156 17.62 -25.04 -12.36
C VAL A 156 17.87 -23.52 -12.35
N LEU A 157 17.38 -22.85 -11.31
CA LEU A 157 17.66 -21.44 -11.11
C LEU A 157 18.97 -21.28 -10.33
N GLY A 158 19.90 -20.50 -10.87
CA GLY A 158 21.17 -20.16 -10.19
C GLY A 158 21.00 -19.16 -9.04
N VAL A 159 19.79 -18.68 -8.82
CA VAL A 159 19.40 -17.70 -7.81
C VAL A 159 17.97 -17.96 -7.34
N PRO A 160 17.56 -17.47 -6.16
CA PRO A 160 16.17 -17.53 -5.74
C PRO A 160 15.24 -16.87 -6.74
N GLY A 161 14.11 -17.52 -7.08
CA GLY A 161 13.07 -16.95 -7.94
C GLY A 161 12.25 -15.85 -7.26
N TYR A 162 12.34 -15.77 -5.92
CA TYR A 162 11.60 -14.81 -5.10
C TYR A 162 12.40 -14.44 -3.85
N ILE A 163 12.41 -13.17 -3.49
CA ILE A 163 12.96 -12.66 -2.23
C ILE A 163 11.94 -11.71 -1.64
N ASP A 164 11.43 -12.06 -0.46
CA ASP A 164 10.61 -11.15 0.33
C ASP A 164 11.52 -10.19 1.10
N THR A 165 11.42 -8.90 0.80
CA THR A 165 12.14 -7.84 1.51
C THR A 165 11.38 -7.33 2.72
N GLY A 166 10.14 -7.78 2.92
CA GLY A 166 9.26 -7.37 4.00
C GLY A 166 8.73 -5.94 3.87
N ALA A 167 7.79 -5.64 4.74
CA ALA A 167 7.25 -4.29 4.97
C ALA A 167 7.10 -4.07 6.48
N ILE A 168 7.11 -2.80 6.89
CA ILE A 168 6.93 -2.40 8.30
C ILE A 168 5.74 -1.45 8.40
N ILE A 169 5.12 -1.40 9.57
CA ILE A 169 4.14 -0.36 9.93
C ILE A 169 4.88 0.75 10.67
N VAL A 170 4.68 1.98 10.22
CA VAL A 170 5.19 3.23 10.82
C VAL A 170 4.03 4.03 11.33
#